data_9f17d39ec062d4952334c1275df2e272
#
_entry.id   9f17d39ec062d4952334c1275df2e272
#
_cell.length_a   1.000
_cell.length_b   1.000
_cell.length_c   1.000
_cell.angle_alpha   90.00
_cell.angle_beta   90.00
_cell.angle_gamma   90.00
#
_symmetry.space_group_name_H-M   'P 1'
#
loop_
_entity.id
_entity.type
_entity.pdbx_description
1 polymer ?
#
loop_
_entity_poly.entity_id
_entity_poly.type
_entity_poly.pdbx_seq_one_letter_code
_entity_poly.pdbx_strand_id
1 'polypeptide(L)' 'MQYGTVKWFNDAKGFGFIAPEDGSADVFVHFSAINSKGFRSLQEGQRVSYEVTQGPKGAQAAGVQPVA' A
#
# COMPACT_ATOMS: atom_id res chain seq x y z
N MET A 1 -7.59 -5.12 9.83
CA MET A 1 -6.58 -5.29 8.78
C MET A 1 -7.28 -5.54 7.45
N GLN A 2 -6.81 -4.92 6.40
CA GLN A 2 -7.44 -5.05 5.08
C GLN A 2 -6.47 -5.67 4.10
N TYR A 3 -7.00 -6.17 3.00
CA TYR A 3 -6.20 -6.73 1.93
C TYR A 3 -6.47 -6.00 0.63
N GLY A 4 -5.44 -5.89 -0.19
CA GLY A 4 -5.58 -5.26 -1.49
C GLY A 4 -4.44 -5.66 -2.41
N THR A 5 -4.49 -5.16 -3.62
CA THR A 5 -3.47 -5.42 -4.63
C THR A 5 -2.82 -4.10 -5.02
N VAL A 6 -1.49 -4.11 -5.11
CA VAL A 6 -0.76 -2.92 -5.53
C VAL A 6 -1.14 -2.57 -6.96
N LYS A 7 -1.69 -1.38 -7.14
CA LYS A 7 -2.05 -0.90 -8.46
C LYS A 7 -0.82 -0.42 -9.22
N TRP A 8 0.00 0.36 -8.56
CA TRP A 8 1.31 0.76 -9.04
C TRP A 8 2.11 1.34 -7.89
N PHE A 9 3.43 1.34 -8.05
CA PHE A 9 4.31 1.91 -7.05
C PHE A 9 5.53 2.51 -7.75
N ASN A 10 5.89 3.73 -7.37
CA ASN A 10 7.04 4.43 -7.92
C ASN A 10 8.18 4.44 -6.92
N ASP A 11 9.18 3.60 -7.15
CA ASP A 11 10.33 3.47 -6.23
C ASP A 11 11.12 4.75 -6.11
N ALA A 12 11.24 5.50 -7.20
CA ALA A 12 12.02 6.73 -7.20
C ALA A 12 11.38 7.80 -6.32
N LYS A 13 10.06 7.87 -6.31
CA LYS A 13 9.32 8.84 -5.50
C LYS A 13 8.90 8.28 -4.15
N GLY A 14 8.87 6.96 -4.01
CA GLY A 14 8.56 6.30 -2.76
C GLY A 14 7.09 6.26 -2.40
N PHE A 15 6.19 6.23 -3.39
CA PHE A 15 4.76 6.12 -3.12
C PHE A 15 4.03 5.42 -4.24
N GLY A 16 2.81 4.99 -3.95
CA GLY A 16 1.96 4.34 -4.92
C GLY A 16 0.54 4.22 -4.41
N PHE A 17 -0.22 3.34 -5.02
CA PHE A 17 -1.62 3.11 -4.66
C PHE A 17 -1.93 1.62 -4.58
N ILE A 18 -2.82 1.29 -3.65
CA ILE A 18 -3.33 -0.06 -3.46
C ILE A 18 -4.81 -0.06 -3.84
N ALA A 19 -5.22 -1.05 -4.60
CA ALA A 19 -6.62 -1.27 -4.93
C ALA A 19 -7.19 -2.24 -3.89
N PRO A 20 -8.09 -1.78 -2.99
CA PRO A 20 -8.67 -2.66 -1.98
C PRO A 20 -9.47 -3.79 -2.60
N GLU A 21 -9.43 -4.96 -1.96
CA GLU A 21 -10.15 -6.14 -2.46
C GLU A 21 -11.66 -5.98 -2.34
N ASP A 22 -12.12 -5.10 -1.48
CA ASP A 22 -13.55 -4.87 -1.29
C ASP A 22 -14.16 -3.92 -2.33
N GLY A 23 -13.37 -3.44 -3.28
CA GLY A 23 -13.86 -2.55 -4.31
C GLY A 23 -13.91 -1.08 -3.93
N SER A 24 -13.38 -0.72 -2.77
CA SER A 24 -13.30 0.67 -2.35
C SER A 24 -12.34 1.47 -3.22
N ALA A 25 -12.34 2.79 -3.04
CA ALA A 25 -11.43 3.67 -3.74
C ALA A 25 -9.97 3.33 -3.40
N ASP A 26 -9.06 3.61 -4.34
CA ASP A 26 -7.64 3.35 -4.14
C ASP A 26 -7.11 4.01 -2.88
N VAL A 27 -6.17 3.33 -2.22
CA VAL A 27 -5.57 3.80 -0.99
C VAL A 27 -4.13 4.19 -1.26
N PHE A 28 -3.76 5.40 -0.84
CA PHE A 28 -2.40 5.89 -0.99
C PHE A 28 -1.45 5.12 -0.07
N VAL A 29 -0.27 4.76 -0.57
CA VAL A 29 0.76 4.11 0.22
C VAL A 29 2.09 4.82 0.01
N HIS A 30 2.76 5.14 1.12
CA HIS A 30 4.09 5.75 1.12
C HIS A 30 5.10 4.71 1.59
N PHE A 31 6.34 4.79 1.10
CA PHE A 31 7.35 3.78 1.43
C PHE A 31 7.57 3.65 2.95
N SER A 32 7.38 4.72 3.70
CA SER A 32 7.52 4.69 5.15
C SER A 32 6.45 3.84 5.83
N ALA A 33 5.36 3.55 5.14
CA ALA A 33 4.28 2.71 5.67
C ALA A 33 4.48 1.23 5.37
N ILE A 34 5.49 0.89 4.59
CA ILE A 34 5.76 -0.49 4.23
C ILE A 34 6.57 -1.14 5.36
N ASN A 35 6.00 -2.17 5.94
CA ASN A 35 6.62 -2.90 7.04
C ASN A 35 7.27 -4.17 6.50
N SER A 36 8.40 -4.00 5.83
CA SER A 36 9.09 -5.10 5.18
C SER A 36 10.58 -5.01 5.48
N LYS A 37 11.19 -6.13 5.82
CA LYS A 37 12.62 -6.16 6.11
C LYS A 37 13.41 -6.00 4.81
N GLY A 38 14.17 -4.93 4.73
CA GLY A 38 15.10 -4.71 3.63
C GLY A 38 14.50 -4.11 2.37
N PHE A 39 13.22 -4.25 2.15
CA PHE A 39 12.59 -3.70 0.95
C PHE A 39 11.45 -2.79 1.33
N ARG A 40 11.49 -1.58 0.80
CA ARG A 40 10.40 -0.62 0.96
C ARG A 40 9.83 -0.24 -0.39
N SER A 41 9.70 -1.23 -1.25
CA SER A 41 9.06 -1.06 -2.53
C SER A 41 8.05 -2.17 -2.73
N LEU A 42 7.06 -1.89 -3.58
CA LEU A 42 6.01 -2.84 -3.90
C LEU A 42 5.98 -3.03 -5.40
N GLN A 43 5.54 -4.21 -5.82
CA GLN A 43 5.42 -4.51 -7.23
C GLN A 43 3.97 -4.45 -7.65
N GLU A 44 3.73 -4.00 -8.87
CA GLU A 44 2.40 -3.96 -9.45
C GLU A 44 1.79 -5.36 -9.44
N GLY A 45 0.56 -5.45 -8.96
CA GLY A 45 -0.14 -6.72 -8.88
C GLY A 45 0.13 -7.53 -7.62
N GLN A 46 1.03 -7.07 -6.76
CA GLN A 46 1.35 -7.77 -5.53
C GLN A 46 0.21 -7.64 -4.52
N ARG A 47 -0.14 -8.74 -3.86
CA ARG A 47 -1.14 -8.72 -2.80
C ARG A 47 -0.49 -8.30 -1.50
N VAL A 48 -1.15 -7.39 -0.78
CA VAL A 48 -0.64 -6.84 0.48
C VAL A 48 -1.74 -6.77 1.51
N SER A 49 -1.34 -6.78 2.78
CA SER A 49 -2.24 -6.47 3.89
C SER A 49 -1.85 -5.11 4.46
N TYR A 50 -2.81 -4.38 4.97
CA TYR A 50 -2.56 -3.04 5.48
C TYR A 50 -3.71 -2.57 6.34
N GLU A 51 -3.50 -1.45 7.03
CA GLU A 51 -4.55 -0.76 7.76
C GLU A 51 -4.78 0.59 7.11
N VAL A 52 -6.03 1.04 7.14
CA VAL A 52 -6.40 2.32 6.56
C VAL A 52 -6.39 3.39 7.65
N THR A 53 -5.67 4.47 7.38
CA THR A 53 -5.66 5.64 8.26
C THR A 53 -6.03 6.86 7.44
N GLN A 54 -6.44 7.92 8.14
CA GLN A 54 -6.74 9.19 7.47
C GLN A 54 -5.49 10.07 7.42
N GLY A 55 -5.12 10.48 6.22
CA GLY A 55 -3.98 11.35 6.01
C GLY A 55 -4.38 12.65 5.33
N PRO A 56 -3.42 13.54 5.10
CA PRO A 56 -3.71 14.84 4.46
C PRO A 56 -4.30 14.70 3.06
N LYS A 57 -4.03 13.59 2.39
CA LYS A 57 -4.51 13.33 1.03
C LYS A 57 -5.68 12.36 0.99
N GLY A 58 -6.26 12.05 2.16
CA GLY A 58 -7.35 11.11 2.26
C GLY A 58 -6.91 9.79 2.87
N ALA A 59 -7.52 8.68 2.45
CA ALA A 59 -7.20 7.37 3.00
C ALA A 59 -5.77 6.96 2.66
N GLN A 60 -5.03 6.51 3.65
CA GLN A 60 -3.65 6.05 3.51
C GLN A 60 -3.50 4.65 4.09
N ALA A 61 -2.61 3.86 3.48
CA ALA A 61 -2.25 2.56 4.02
C ALA A 61 -1.16 2.72 5.08
N ALA A 62 -1.26 1.91 6.13
CA ALA A 62 -0.26 1.85 7.19
C ALA A 62 0.04 0.39 7.49
N GLY A 63 1.26 0.11 7.93
CA GLY A 63 1.66 -1.26 8.26
C GLY A 63 1.54 -2.21 7.09
N VAL A 64 1.92 -1.76 5.91
CA VAL A 64 1.76 -2.55 4.68
C VAL A 64 2.74 -3.70 4.68
N GLN A 65 2.24 -4.92 4.45
CA GLN A 65 3.05 -6.13 4.41
C GLN A 65 2.68 -6.95 3.18
N PRO A 66 3.67 -7.55 2.51
CA PRO A 66 3.38 -8.48 1.44
C PRO A 66 2.64 -9.71 1.98
N VAL A 67 1.70 -10.20 1.20
CA VAL A 67 0.97 -11.42 1.52
C VAL A 67 1.45 -12.52 0.57
N ALA A 68 1.87 -13.61 1.16
CA ALA A 68 2.35 -14.73 0.35
C ALA A 68 1.20 -15.44 -0.38
#